data_c748c93b85606c358fee88dc506e7474
#
_entry.id   c748c93b85606c358fee88dc506e7474
#
_cell.length_a   1.000
_cell.length_b   1.000
_cell.length_c   1.000
_cell.angle_alpha   90.00
_cell.angle_beta   90.00
_cell.angle_gamma   90.00
#
_symmetry.space_group_name_H-M   'P 1'
#
loop_
_entity.id
_entity.type
_entity.pdbx_description
1 polymer ?
#
loop_
_entity_poly.entity_id
_entity_poly.type
_entity_poly.pdbx_seq_one_letter_code
_entity_poly.pdbx_strand_id
1 'polypeptide(L)'
;MPASRWQTSFADLFRWMEDADADLMSTLSPSIFPRFQKNKSSDDESSDEQNGPKYPDVLPILPLRGVVVYPHTAVPLTVGQPRSIRLVDDVVGGDKLVGLVTALDPELETPGPADLYRTGTIATVHRLLRAPDGTVRLLVQGMARFRLGEFVAEEPYLKAKIELAPEQIEQGLEIDALARNARDQFHQITQMIPSFPEELE
;
A
#
# COMPACT_ATOMS: atom_id res chain seq x y z
N MET A 1 3.42 -0.18 34.90
CA MET A 1 2.77 -0.03 33.55
C MET A 1 3.86 -0.17 32.52
N PRO A 2 3.94 -1.26 31.76
CA PRO A 2 4.95 -1.39 30.69
C PRO A 2 4.48 -0.64 29.47
N ALA A 3 5.33 0.30 29.02
CA ALA A 3 5.14 1.09 27.84
C ALA A 3 5.06 0.22 26.57
N SER A 4 4.17 0.61 25.69
CA SER A 4 3.81 0.09 24.40
C SER A 4 4.94 -0.54 23.56
N ARG A 5 4.84 -1.82 23.33
CA ARG A 5 5.74 -2.71 22.56
C ARG A 5 5.57 -2.56 21.03
N TRP A 6 5.09 -1.43 20.54
CA TRP A 6 4.65 -1.26 19.15
C TRP A 6 5.41 -0.20 18.35
N GLN A 7 6.50 0.33 18.92
CA GLN A 7 7.42 1.16 18.16
C GLN A 7 8.53 0.29 17.55
N THR A 8 8.16 -0.49 16.53
CA THR A 8 9.20 -0.96 15.60
C THR A 8 9.69 0.29 14.89
N SER A 9 10.88 0.75 15.22
CA SER A 9 11.50 1.92 14.62
C SER A 9 11.62 1.67 13.11
N PHE A 10 11.42 2.70 12.31
CA PHE A 10 11.68 2.69 10.87
C PHE A 10 13.08 2.14 10.56
N ALA A 11 14.02 2.33 11.47
CA ALA A 11 15.39 1.79 11.41
C ALA A 11 15.45 0.25 11.54
N ASP A 12 14.57 -0.38 12.35
CA ASP A 12 14.51 -1.84 12.45
C ASP A 12 13.91 -2.47 11.19
N LEU A 13 13.06 -1.72 10.51
CA LEU A 13 12.46 -2.11 9.24
C LEU A 13 13.48 -2.06 8.10
N PHE A 14 14.30 -1.00 8.05
CA PHE A 14 15.40 -0.87 7.10
C PHE A 14 16.47 -1.94 7.33
N ARG A 15 16.84 -2.20 8.58
CA ARG A 15 17.80 -3.26 8.92
C ARG A 15 17.32 -4.64 8.47
N TRP A 16 16.01 -4.91 8.56
CA TRP A 16 15.43 -6.14 8.03
C TRP A 16 15.47 -6.21 6.49
N MET A 17 15.37 -5.07 5.79
CA MET A 17 15.56 -5.01 4.33
C MET A 17 17.02 -5.23 3.93
N GLU A 18 17.99 -4.79 4.73
CA GLU A 18 19.42 -5.00 4.48
C GLU A 18 19.85 -6.45 4.78
N ASP A 19 19.29 -7.09 5.81
CA ASP A 19 19.59 -8.50 6.16
C ASP A 19 18.88 -9.51 5.24
N ALA A 20 17.88 -9.08 4.46
CA ALA A 20 17.22 -9.92 3.47
C ALA A 20 18.05 -9.90 2.17
N ASP A 21 18.98 -10.83 2.05
CA ASP A 21 19.80 -11.22 0.89
C ASP A 21 19.95 -10.19 -0.25
N ALA A 22 21.20 -9.89 -0.61
CA ALA A 22 21.59 -9.05 -1.75
C ALA A 22 20.93 -9.43 -3.10
N ASP A 23 20.35 -10.63 -3.20
CA ASP A 23 19.52 -11.09 -4.31
C ASP A 23 18.16 -10.37 -4.40
N LEU A 24 17.71 -9.74 -3.32
CA LEU A 24 16.45 -8.98 -3.29
C LEU A 24 16.58 -7.65 -4.02
N MET A 25 17.73 -7.01 -3.90
CA MET A 25 17.98 -5.72 -4.57
C MET A 25 18.16 -5.88 -6.08
N SER A 26 18.63 -7.06 -6.52
CA SER A 26 18.80 -7.35 -7.96
C SER A 26 17.47 -7.69 -8.66
N THR A 27 16.46 -8.16 -7.92
CA THR A 27 15.12 -8.46 -8.45
C THR A 27 14.13 -7.29 -8.31
N LEU A 28 14.45 -6.29 -7.50
CA LEU A 28 13.75 -5.01 -7.50
C LEU A 28 14.28 -4.19 -8.69
N SER A 29 13.90 -4.62 -9.89
CA SER A 29 14.16 -3.88 -11.13
C SER A 29 13.73 -2.41 -10.98
N PRO A 30 14.40 -1.45 -11.66
CA PRO A 30 14.07 -0.01 -11.61
C PRO A 30 12.63 0.36 -11.99
N SER A 31 11.78 -0.63 -12.28
CA SER A 31 10.36 -0.47 -12.57
C SER A 31 9.47 -0.15 -11.35
N ILE A 32 10.02 -0.17 -10.12
CA ILE A 32 9.27 0.20 -8.91
C ILE A 32 9.12 1.74 -8.81
N PHE A 33 10.02 2.48 -9.46
CA PHE A 33 9.86 3.92 -9.60
C PHE A 33 9.43 4.23 -11.04
N PRO A 34 8.17 4.65 -11.29
CA PRO A 34 7.76 5.02 -12.62
C PRO A 34 8.61 6.22 -13.09
N ARG A 35 9.54 5.94 -14.00
CA ARG A 35 10.22 6.99 -14.76
C ARG A 35 9.15 7.74 -15.54
N PHE A 36 8.93 8.99 -15.21
CA PHE A 36 8.12 9.89 -16.02
C PHE A 36 8.80 10.05 -17.40
N GLN A 37 8.48 9.14 -18.31
CA GLN A 37 8.84 9.30 -19.71
C GLN A 37 7.78 10.18 -20.36
N LYS A 38 8.18 11.39 -20.69
CA LYS A 38 7.45 12.35 -21.50
C LYS A 38 7.27 11.77 -22.89
N ASN A 39 6.13 11.07 -23.13
CA ASN A 39 5.79 10.62 -24.47
C ASN A 39 5.24 11.78 -25.27
N LYS A 40 5.93 12.04 -26.37
CA LYS A 40 5.56 13.01 -27.40
C LYS A 40 4.53 12.36 -28.32
N SER A 41 3.45 13.06 -28.50
CA SER A 41 2.32 12.86 -29.39
C SER A 41 2.58 12.07 -30.68
N SER A 42 1.68 11.10 -30.96
CA SER A 42 1.15 10.88 -32.31
C SER A 42 -0.30 10.41 -32.16
N ASP A 43 -1.17 11.13 -32.85
CA ASP A 43 -2.59 10.93 -32.96
C ASP A 43 -2.91 9.54 -33.49
N ASP A 44 -3.68 8.77 -32.72
CA ASP A 44 -4.59 7.76 -33.23
C ASP A 44 -5.74 7.62 -32.23
N GLU A 45 -6.86 8.24 -32.57
CA GLU A 45 -8.15 8.03 -31.93
C GLU A 45 -8.64 6.62 -32.24
N SER A 46 -8.65 5.75 -31.25
CA SER A 46 -9.58 4.62 -31.21
C SER A 46 -9.76 4.11 -29.78
N SER A 47 -10.89 4.45 -29.18
CA SER A 47 -11.73 3.67 -28.26
C SER A 47 -11.09 2.43 -27.59
N ASP A 48 -10.31 2.65 -26.51
CA ASP A 48 -9.94 1.61 -25.55
C ASP A 48 -10.07 2.11 -24.11
N GLU A 49 -11.24 2.66 -23.76
CA GLU A 49 -11.54 3.13 -22.38
C GLU A 49 -11.93 2.01 -21.40
N GLN A 50 -11.66 0.74 -21.66
CA GLN A 50 -12.10 -0.36 -20.78
C GLN A 50 -11.05 -1.42 -20.43
N ASN A 51 -9.76 -1.18 -20.54
CA ASN A 51 -8.75 -2.21 -20.25
C ASN A 51 -7.83 -1.86 -19.06
N GLY A 52 -8.39 -1.32 -17.99
CA GLY A 52 -7.73 -1.26 -16.69
C GLY A 52 -7.60 -2.66 -16.07
N PRO A 53 -6.67 -2.90 -15.15
CA PRO A 53 -6.55 -4.17 -14.45
C PRO A 53 -7.88 -4.55 -13.82
N LYS A 54 -8.40 -5.73 -14.18
CA LYS A 54 -9.69 -6.22 -13.72
C LYS A 54 -9.53 -6.80 -12.31
N TYR A 55 -10.11 -6.14 -11.31
CA TYR A 55 -10.14 -6.62 -9.93
C TYR A 55 -11.44 -7.38 -9.64
N PRO A 56 -11.43 -8.36 -8.72
CA PRO A 56 -12.64 -9.04 -8.28
C PRO A 56 -13.58 -8.07 -7.54
N ASP A 57 -14.89 -8.27 -7.68
CA ASP A 57 -15.91 -7.45 -7.03
C ASP A 57 -15.94 -7.63 -5.51
N VAL A 58 -15.42 -8.75 -5.01
CA VAL A 58 -15.35 -9.08 -3.58
C VAL A 58 -13.90 -9.36 -3.21
N LEU A 59 -13.40 -8.66 -2.19
CA LEU A 59 -12.05 -8.86 -1.66
C LEU A 59 -12.07 -9.23 -0.19
N PRO A 60 -11.08 -10.03 0.25
CA PRO A 60 -10.73 -10.13 1.66
C PRO A 60 -10.20 -8.79 2.16
N ILE A 61 -10.71 -8.33 3.30
CA ILE A 61 -10.37 -7.02 3.88
C ILE A 61 -9.47 -7.20 5.09
N LEU A 62 -8.26 -6.68 4.99
CA LEU A 62 -7.29 -6.63 6.08
C LEU A 62 -7.36 -5.27 6.78
N PRO A 63 -7.88 -5.21 8.02
CA PRO A 63 -7.87 -3.99 8.81
C PRO A 63 -6.44 -3.58 9.18
N LEU A 64 -6.10 -2.33 8.94
CA LEU A 64 -4.82 -1.72 9.33
C LEU A 64 -5.04 -0.79 10.53
N ARG A 65 -4.07 -0.73 11.44
CA ARG A 65 -4.12 0.13 12.61
C ARG A 65 -3.06 1.22 12.52
N GLY A 66 -3.50 2.46 12.47
CA GLY A 66 -2.61 3.63 12.44
C GLY A 66 -1.74 3.77 11.18
N VAL A 67 -2.02 2.98 10.13
CA VAL A 67 -1.27 2.99 8.86
C VAL A 67 -2.24 3.10 7.70
N VAL A 68 -1.87 3.90 6.70
CA VAL A 68 -2.55 4.00 5.40
C VAL A 68 -1.58 3.59 4.31
N VAL A 69 -2.02 2.69 3.44
CA VAL A 69 -1.25 2.29 2.25
C VAL A 69 -1.83 3.01 1.03
N TYR A 70 -0.97 3.64 0.26
CA TYR A 70 -1.37 4.36 -0.96
C TYR A 70 -1.16 3.51 -2.21
N PRO A 71 -1.89 3.78 -3.30
CA PRO A 71 -1.57 3.20 -4.61
C PRO A 71 -0.12 3.46 -5.01
N HIS A 72 0.45 2.51 -5.74
CA HIS A 72 1.82 2.56 -6.25
C HIS A 72 2.94 2.62 -5.19
N THR A 73 2.61 2.34 -3.92
CA THR A 73 3.60 2.26 -2.84
C THR A 73 3.79 0.81 -2.38
N ALA A 74 5.03 0.44 -2.09
CA ALA A 74 5.35 -0.83 -1.45
C ALA A 74 5.56 -0.59 0.05
N VAL A 75 4.85 -1.34 0.90
CA VAL A 75 4.87 -1.16 2.35
C VAL A 75 5.00 -2.50 3.04
N PRO A 76 5.93 -2.64 3.99
CA PRO A 76 5.98 -3.81 4.85
C PRO A 76 4.95 -3.68 5.98
N LEU A 77 4.19 -4.74 6.20
CA LEU A 77 3.17 -4.84 7.24
C LEU A 77 3.50 -6.00 8.18
N THR A 78 3.20 -5.82 9.47
CA THR A 78 3.29 -6.90 10.46
C THR A 78 1.89 -7.26 10.94
N VAL A 79 1.53 -8.52 10.83
CA VAL A 79 0.22 -9.08 11.18
C VAL A 79 0.41 -10.09 12.31
N GLY A 80 -0.26 -9.85 13.44
CA GLY A 80 -0.17 -10.72 14.63
C GLY A 80 -1.50 -11.34 15.04
N GLN A 81 -2.63 -10.86 14.53
CA GLN A 81 -3.92 -11.39 14.89
C GLN A 81 -4.25 -12.68 14.15
N PRO A 82 -4.75 -13.73 14.85
CA PRO A 82 -5.06 -15.03 14.22
C PRO A 82 -6.01 -14.93 13.04
N ARG A 83 -7.02 -14.06 13.12
CA ARG A 83 -7.97 -13.77 12.05
C ARG A 83 -7.31 -13.20 10.82
N SER A 84 -6.41 -12.24 11.01
CA SER A 84 -5.66 -11.60 9.94
C SER A 84 -4.60 -12.52 9.34
N ILE A 85 -3.98 -13.39 10.13
CA ILE A 85 -3.05 -14.41 9.67
C ILE A 85 -3.76 -15.41 8.74
N ARG A 86 -4.96 -15.89 9.12
CA ARG A 86 -5.77 -16.76 8.26
C ARG A 86 -6.11 -16.09 6.92
N LEU A 87 -6.52 -14.82 6.97
CA LEU A 87 -6.79 -14.05 5.75
C LEU A 87 -5.59 -14.05 4.83
N VAL A 88 -4.42 -13.75 5.38
CA VAL A 88 -3.18 -13.67 4.60
C VAL A 88 -2.78 -15.02 4.01
N ASP A 89 -2.93 -16.10 4.78
CA ASP A 89 -2.64 -17.46 4.29
C ASP A 89 -3.53 -17.83 3.11
N ASP A 90 -4.83 -17.53 3.19
CA ASP A 90 -5.77 -17.78 2.11
C ASP A 90 -5.47 -16.91 0.88
N VAL A 91 -5.13 -15.64 1.09
CA VAL A 91 -4.78 -14.68 0.02
C VAL A 91 -3.54 -15.13 -0.73
N VAL A 92 -2.49 -15.55 -0.01
CA VAL A 92 -1.23 -16.00 -0.63
C VAL A 92 -1.41 -17.30 -1.40
N GLY A 93 -2.32 -18.17 -0.94
CA GLY A 93 -2.70 -19.40 -1.65
C GLY A 93 -3.58 -19.17 -2.90
N GLY A 94 -4.16 -17.97 -3.05
CA GLY A 94 -5.04 -17.57 -4.13
C GLY A 94 -4.45 -16.49 -5.03
N ASP A 95 -5.27 -15.46 -5.31
CA ASP A 95 -4.96 -14.37 -6.26
C ASP A 95 -3.95 -13.34 -5.74
N LYS A 96 -3.50 -13.49 -4.49
CA LYS A 96 -2.60 -12.57 -3.79
C LYS A 96 -3.12 -11.13 -3.66
N LEU A 97 -4.42 -10.94 -3.88
CA LEU A 97 -5.08 -9.64 -3.78
C LEU A 97 -5.77 -9.48 -2.43
N VAL A 98 -5.58 -8.34 -1.81
CA VAL A 98 -6.17 -7.99 -0.51
C VAL A 98 -6.63 -6.54 -0.51
N GLY A 99 -7.77 -6.26 0.12
CA GLY A 99 -8.21 -4.90 0.39
C GLY A 99 -7.65 -4.42 1.73
N LEU A 100 -6.85 -3.39 1.70
CA LEU A 100 -6.27 -2.76 2.89
C LEU A 100 -7.14 -1.57 3.30
N VAL A 101 -7.69 -1.62 4.51
CA VAL A 101 -8.56 -0.56 5.04
C VAL A 101 -8.13 -0.20 6.46
N THR A 102 -7.93 1.07 6.72
CA THR A 102 -7.51 1.54 8.05
C THR A 102 -8.70 1.55 9.02
N ALA A 103 -8.47 1.12 10.25
CA ALA A 103 -9.43 1.22 11.33
C ALA A 103 -9.57 2.66 11.82
N LEU A 104 -10.79 3.06 12.19
CA LEU A 104 -11.09 4.37 12.76
C LEU A 104 -10.38 4.58 14.10
N ASP A 105 -10.36 3.52 14.93
CA ASP A 105 -9.66 3.50 16.20
C ASP A 105 -8.46 2.56 16.11
N PRO A 106 -7.22 3.07 16.21
CA PRO A 106 -6.02 2.24 16.14
C PRO A 106 -5.82 1.34 17.38
N GLU A 107 -6.47 1.66 18.51
CA GLU A 107 -6.39 0.88 19.74
C GLU A 107 -7.31 -0.35 19.74
N LEU A 108 -8.28 -0.38 18.83
CA LEU A 108 -9.21 -1.49 18.72
C LEU A 108 -8.50 -2.73 18.16
N GLU A 109 -8.43 -3.79 18.97
CA GLU A 109 -7.72 -5.02 18.58
C GLU A 109 -8.40 -5.76 17.43
N THR A 110 -9.74 -5.83 17.43
CA THR A 110 -10.53 -6.56 16.44
C THR A 110 -11.55 -5.65 15.78
N PRO A 111 -11.13 -4.80 14.81
CA PRO A 111 -12.06 -3.93 14.11
C PRO A 111 -13.13 -4.73 13.35
N GLY A 112 -14.40 -4.35 13.55
CA GLY A 112 -15.54 -4.85 12.80
C GLY A 112 -15.85 -3.97 11.58
N PRO A 113 -16.93 -4.27 10.85
CA PRO A 113 -17.36 -3.53 9.68
C PRO A 113 -17.60 -2.03 9.90
N ALA A 114 -18.12 -1.67 11.08
CA ALA A 114 -18.44 -0.30 11.45
C ALA A 114 -17.20 0.54 11.85
N ASP A 115 -16.10 -0.15 12.18
CA ASP A 115 -14.90 0.45 12.73
C ASP A 115 -13.86 0.78 11.65
N LEU A 116 -14.23 0.67 10.38
CA LEU A 116 -13.33 0.87 9.23
C LEU A 116 -13.67 2.13 8.45
N TYR A 117 -12.63 2.78 7.92
CA TYR A 117 -12.83 3.83 6.92
C TYR A 117 -13.50 3.27 5.66
N ARG A 118 -14.21 4.14 4.93
CA ARG A 118 -14.93 3.74 3.70
C ARG A 118 -14.06 3.67 2.46
N THR A 119 -12.84 4.15 2.54
CA THR A 119 -11.88 4.12 1.43
C THR A 119 -10.69 3.27 1.82
N GLY A 120 -10.28 2.39 0.91
CA GLY A 120 -9.13 1.52 1.07
C GLY A 120 -8.29 1.43 -0.20
N THR A 121 -7.25 0.61 -0.13
CA THR A 121 -6.36 0.35 -1.26
C THR A 121 -6.30 -1.15 -1.55
N ILE A 122 -6.56 -1.54 -2.79
CA ILE A 122 -6.29 -2.89 -3.28
C ILE A 122 -4.78 -3.05 -3.32
N ALA A 123 -4.28 -4.13 -2.75
CA ALA A 123 -2.86 -4.41 -2.73
C ALA A 123 -2.57 -5.85 -3.13
N THR A 124 -1.40 -6.07 -3.72
CA THR A 124 -0.85 -7.39 -3.99
C THR A 124 0.15 -7.77 -2.92
N VAL A 125 0.06 -9.01 -2.43
CA VAL A 125 1.05 -9.57 -1.49
C VAL A 125 2.21 -10.16 -2.28
N HIS A 126 3.39 -9.54 -2.17
CA HIS A 126 4.61 -9.99 -2.86
C HIS A 126 5.37 -11.04 -2.07
N ARG A 127 5.56 -10.81 -0.77
CA ARG A 127 6.30 -11.70 0.12
C ARG A 127 5.60 -11.87 1.45
N LEU A 128 5.77 -13.06 2.01
CA LEU A 128 5.31 -13.43 3.34
C LEU A 128 6.47 -14.11 4.08
N LEU A 129 6.75 -13.65 5.29
CA LEU A 129 7.70 -14.26 6.21
C LEU A 129 7.03 -14.51 7.55
N ARG A 130 7.14 -15.74 8.05
CA ARG A 130 6.67 -16.10 9.38
C ARG A 130 7.78 -15.88 10.39
N ALA A 131 7.54 -15.02 11.37
CA ALA A 131 8.48 -14.77 12.44
C ALA A 131 8.34 -15.83 13.55
N PRO A 132 9.42 -16.09 14.32
CA PRO A 132 9.40 -17.08 15.42
C PRO A 132 8.41 -16.73 16.54
N ASP A 133 8.03 -15.47 16.67
CA ASP A 133 7.06 -14.96 17.64
C ASP A 133 5.59 -15.22 17.24
N GLY A 134 5.36 -15.91 16.11
CA GLY A 134 4.04 -16.22 15.58
C GLY A 134 3.42 -15.09 14.74
N THR A 135 4.10 -13.96 14.58
CA THR A 135 3.65 -12.88 13.68
C THR A 135 4.01 -13.19 12.24
N VAL A 136 3.30 -12.57 11.32
CA VAL A 136 3.54 -12.67 9.88
C VAL A 136 3.93 -11.30 9.35
N ARG A 137 5.06 -11.22 8.66
CA ARG A 137 5.52 -10.02 7.98
C ARG A 137 5.22 -10.14 6.50
N LEU A 138 4.61 -9.10 5.95
CA LEU A 138 4.19 -9.03 4.57
C LEU A 138 4.88 -7.86 3.87
N LEU A 139 5.28 -8.07 2.63
CA LEU A 139 5.54 -6.97 1.71
C LEU A 139 4.35 -6.86 0.78
N VAL A 140 3.63 -5.75 0.85
CA VAL A 140 2.46 -5.48 0.02
C VAL A 140 2.73 -4.29 -0.89
N GLN A 141 2.15 -4.33 -2.09
CA GLN A 141 2.17 -3.21 -3.03
C GLN A 141 0.75 -2.74 -3.29
N GLY A 142 0.48 -1.47 -3.00
CA GLY A 142 -0.78 -0.83 -3.34
C GLY A 142 -0.95 -0.70 -4.85
N MET A 143 -2.15 -1.02 -5.34
CA MET A 143 -2.48 -1.02 -6.76
C MET A 143 -3.46 0.10 -7.12
N ALA A 144 -4.64 0.08 -6.52
CA ALA A 144 -5.72 1.00 -6.83
C ALA A 144 -6.54 1.35 -5.59
N ARG A 145 -7.17 2.50 -5.60
CA ARG A 145 -8.13 2.91 -4.56
C ARG A 145 -9.48 2.26 -4.78
N PHE A 146 -10.16 1.92 -3.69
CA PHE A 146 -11.54 1.46 -3.75
C PHE A 146 -12.38 2.06 -2.63
N ARG A 147 -13.70 2.07 -2.85
CA ARG A 147 -14.70 2.30 -1.82
C ARG A 147 -15.20 0.99 -1.28
N LEU A 148 -15.30 0.91 0.04
CA LEU A 148 -15.80 -0.24 0.76
C LEU A 148 -17.34 -0.27 0.66
N GLY A 149 -17.87 -1.34 0.08
CA GLY A 149 -19.29 -1.60 -0.03
C GLY A 149 -19.83 -2.46 1.12
N GLU A 150 -20.79 -3.34 0.79
CA GLU A 150 -21.39 -4.27 1.75
C GLU A 150 -20.41 -5.38 2.15
N PHE A 151 -20.41 -5.72 3.42
CA PHE A 151 -19.69 -6.90 3.90
C PHE A 151 -20.47 -8.17 3.53
N VAL A 152 -19.78 -9.09 2.87
CA VAL A 152 -20.34 -10.38 2.43
C VAL A 152 -20.12 -11.44 3.50
N ALA A 153 -19.03 -11.34 4.25
CA ALA A 153 -18.71 -12.24 5.36
C ALA A 153 -17.86 -11.50 6.41
N GLU A 154 -18.07 -11.88 7.67
CA GLU A 154 -17.27 -11.39 8.79
C GLU A 154 -16.35 -12.46 9.35
N GLU A 155 -16.68 -13.71 9.18
CA GLU A 155 -15.90 -14.86 9.61
C GLU A 155 -15.54 -15.77 8.42
N PRO A 156 -14.34 -16.39 8.42
CA PRO A 156 -13.26 -16.33 9.43
C PRO A 156 -12.51 -14.99 9.42
N TYR A 157 -12.72 -14.16 8.42
CA TYR A 157 -12.19 -12.80 8.26
C TYR A 157 -13.15 -11.97 7.39
N LEU A 158 -12.95 -10.66 7.42
CA LEU A 158 -13.81 -9.73 6.69
C LEU A 158 -13.66 -9.90 5.17
N LYS A 159 -14.81 -10.06 4.49
CA LYS A 159 -14.91 -9.96 3.03
C LYS A 159 -15.97 -8.94 2.68
N ALA A 160 -15.68 -8.07 1.73
CA ALA A 160 -16.60 -7.04 1.31
C ALA A 160 -16.61 -6.86 -0.21
N LYS A 161 -17.74 -6.40 -0.71
CA LYS A 161 -17.83 -5.85 -2.07
C LYS A 161 -17.02 -4.57 -2.13
N ILE A 162 -16.38 -4.34 -3.25
CA ILE A 162 -15.60 -3.15 -3.50
C ILE A 162 -16.05 -2.46 -4.78
N GLU A 163 -15.90 -1.15 -4.80
CA GLU A 163 -16.10 -0.31 -5.97
C GLU A 163 -14.81 0.47 -6.23
N LEU A 164 -14.26 0.37 -7.44
CA LEU A 164 -13.06 1.12 -7.79
C LEU A 164 -13.32 2.62 -7.67
N ALA A 165 -12.37 3.32 -7.07
CA ALA A 165 -12.38 4.77 -6.92
C ALA A 165 -11.18 5.35 -7.69
N PRO A 166 -11.30 5.53 -9.02
CA PRO A 166 -10.21 6.05 -9.83
C PRO A 166 -9.83 7.45 -9.36
N GLU A 167 -8.56 7.79 -9.51
CA GLU A 167 -8.06 9.12 -9.17
C GLU A 167 -8.62 10.14 -10.17
N GLN A 168 -9.25 11.18 -9.63
CA GLN A 168 -9.61 12.35 -10.41
C GLN A 168 -8.45 13.33 -10.33
N ILE A 169 -7.68 13.43 -11.41
CA ILE A 169 -6.57 14.38 -11.50
C ILE A 169 -7.11 15.63 -12.18
N GLU A 170 -7.31 16.68 -11.40
CA GLU A 170 -7.59 17.99 -11.94
C GLU A 170 -6.30 18.55 -12.55
N GLN A 171 -6.35 18.90 -13.83
CA GLN A 171 -5.23 19.56 -14.52
C GLN A 171 -5.51 21.04 -14.61
N GLY A 172 -4.51 21.86 -14.27
CA GLY A 172 -4.62 23.32 -14.34
C GLY A 172 -3.30 24.02 -14.07
N LEU A 173 -3.13 25.19 -14.63
CA LEU A 173 -1.91 26.00 -14.46
C LEU A 173 -1.61 26.29 -12.98
N GLU A 174 -2.63 26.44 -12.16
CA GLU A 174 -2.49 26.67 -10.72
C GLU A 174 -1.94 25.43 -10.01
N ILE A 175 -2.45 24.23 -10.35
CA ILE A 175 -1.99 22.97 -9.78
C ILE A 175 -0.56 22.69 -10.23
N ASP A 176 -0.24 22.94 -11.49
CA ASP A 176 1.13 22.80 -12.02
C ASP A 176 2.10 23.74 -11.32
N ALA A 177 1.67 24.98 -11.04
CA ALA A 177 2.48 25.95 -10.31
C ALA A 177 2.72 25.53 -8.85
N LEU A 178 1.69 25.01 -8.17
CA LEU A 178 1.80 24.50 -6.79
C LEU A 178 2.70 23.26 -6.74
N ALA A 179 2.55 22.35 -7.69
CA ALA A 179 3.38 21.15 -7.78
C ALA A 179 4.86 21.50 -8.03
N ARG A 180 5.12 22.50 -8.88
CA ARG A 180 6.47 23.00 -9.13
C ARG A 180 7.07 23.63 -7.87
N ASN A 181 6.32 24.50 -7.20
CA ASN A 181 6.77 25.15 -5.98
C ASN A 181 7.05 24.12 -4.87
N ALA A 182 6.20 23.13 -4.69
CA ALA A 182 6.42 22.05 -3.71
C ALA A 182 7.70 21.26 -4.03
N ARG A 183 7.95 20.95 -5.31
CA ARG A 183 9.18 20.28 -5.75
C ARG A 183 10.43 21.11 -5.51
N ASP A 184 10.37 22.40 -5.82
CA ASP A 184 11.50 23.31 -5.61
C ASP A 184 11.82 23.46 -4.11
N GLN A 185 10.80 23.53 -3.25
CA GLN A 185 10.99 23.56 -1.79
C GLN A 185 11.58 22.24 -1.27
N PHE A 186 11.13 21.11 -1.77
CA PHE A 186 11.68 19.80 -1.42
C PHE A 186 13.15 19.73 -1.80
N HIS A 187 13.50 20.13 -3.01
CA HIS A 187 14.89 20.17 -3.48
C HIS A 187 15.79 21.08 -2.62
N GLN A 188 15.29 22.23 -2.18
CA GLN A 188 16.02 23.10 -1.24
C GLN A 188 16.26 22.41 0.11
N ILE A 189 15.28 21.66 0.62
CA ILE A 189 15.42 20.91 1.87
C ILE A 189 16.46 19.80 1.72
N THR A 190 16.44 19.05 0.61
CA THR A 190 17.42 17.97 0.37
C THR A 190 18.85 18.49 0.34
N GLN A 191 19.09 19.65 -0.27
CA GLN A 191 20.40 20.30 -0.29
C GLN A 191 20.90 20.73 1.11
N MET A 192 19.99 20.92 2.06
CA MET A 192 20.36 21.30 3.44
C MET A 192 20.70 20.09 4.34
N ILE A 193 20.42 18.87 3.89
CA ILE A 193 20.65 17.64 4.64
C ILE A 193 21.84 16.88 4.05
N PRO A 194 23.05 16.91 4.68
CA PRO A 194 24.27 16.33 4.11
C PRO A 194 24.26 14.81 3.90
N SER A 195 23.30 14.11 4.51
CA SER A 195 23.15 12.64 4.46
C SER A 195 21.90 12.19 3.72
N PHE A 196 21.38 13.04 2.81
CA PHE A 196 20.22 12.65 2.01
C PHE A 196 20.65 11.63 0.93
N PRO A 197 19.94 10.50 0.77
CA PRO A 197 20.26 9.51 -0.25
C PRO A 197 20.11 10.11 -1.66
N GLU A 198 21.14 9.97 -2.51
CA GLU A 198 21.14 10.49 -3.89
C GLU A 198 20.02 9.90 -4.76
N GLU A 199 19.49 8.71 -4.36
CA GLU A 199 18.41 8.05 -5.09
C GLU A 199 17.05 8.76 -4.96
N LEU A 200 16.94 9.74 -4.06
CA LEU A 200 15.70 10.50 -3.80
C LEU A 200 15.74 11.94 -4.36
N GLU A 201 16.79 12.32 -5.11
CA GLU A 201 16.90 13.62 -5.80
C GLU A 201 16.11 13.70 -7.13
#